data_915b1c2ae5fd90268b0c5530a1e4c2b5
#
_entry.id   915b1c2ae5fd90268b0c5530a1e4c2b5
#
_cell.length_a   1.000
_cell.length_b   1.000
_cell.length_c   1.000
_cell.angle_alpha   90.00
_cell.angle_beta   90.00
_cell.angle_gamma   90.00
#
_symmetry.space_group_name_H-M   'P 1'
#
loop_
_entity.id
_entity.type
_entity.pdbx_description
1 polymer ?
#
loop_
_entity_poly.entity_id
_entity_poly.type
_entity_poly.pdbx_seq_one_letter_code
_entity_poly.pdbx_strand_id
1 'polypeptide(L)'
;KLRVGFQNEAGQIVNRYIKDDEYGYTIIAYPMPEIDPRYEKIFCEIVKINTLDYEKYQRIQQHIIDALDQAGHVIITGRDDNETCMKVMLHPLHDRSRETNFENCVSDVNIPLGEVFTSPVLTGTEGLLHVRNVYVGDYQFKNLRMRFKDGRVTEFSCGNFEKDGAAGDGSARGEASQDEAAQGRALVKQVIMHNHEWLPLGEFAIGTNTAAYAMARKFGIGDKLPILIAEKMGPHFAVGDTCYSFAEDSPMYNPDGKEIIARDNEISLLRKEDMSKAYFSCHTDITIPYSELGDIKAVGEDGQEVYIIRQGRFVLPGTGELNEALS
;
A
#
# COMPACT_ATOMS: atom_id res chain seq x y z
N LYS A 1 -4.57 -23.02 -6.71
CA LYS A 1 -3.53 -23.91 -6.11
C LYS A 1 -2.45 -24.30 -7.12
N LEU A 2 -2.77 -24.83 -8.32
CA LEU A 2 -1.75 -25.23 -9.32
C LEU A 2 -0.89 -24.05 -9.78
N ARG A 3 -1.49 -22.87 -10.02
CA ARG A 3 -0.77 -21.67 -10.43
C ARG A 3 0.19 -21.19 -9.34
N VAL A 4 -0.25 -21.14 -8.09
CA VAL A 4 0.59 -20.77 -6.93
C VAL A 4 1.75 -21.74 -6.80
N GLY A 5 1.50 -23.05 -6.82
CA GLY A 5 2.57 -24.05 -6.78
C GLY A 5 3.59 -23.90 -7.91
N PHE A 6 3.12 -23.65 -9.14
CA PHE A 6 3.99 -23.40 -10.28
C PHE A 6 4.84 -22.14 -10.10
N GLN A 7 4.25 -21.03 -9.65
CA GLN A 7 4.97 -19.77 -9.45
C GLN A 7 6.04 -19.90 -8.36
N ASN A 8 5.69 -20.56 -7.23
CA ASN A 8 6.65 -20.82 -6.16
C ASN A 8 7.82 -21.70 -6.63
N GLU A 9 7.53 -22.78 -7.37
CA GLU A 9 8.57 -23.66 -7.93
C GLU A 9 9.44 -22.94 -8.97
N ALA A 10 8.82 -22.14 -9.84
CA ALA A 10 9.54 -21.33 -10.83
C ALA A 10 10.44 -20.29 -10.14
N GLY A 11 9.95 -19.59 -9.10
CA GLY A 11 10.75 -18.65 -8.31
C GLY A 11 11.97 -19.31 -7.67
N GLN A 12 11.78 -20.47 -7.02
CA GLN A 12 12.89 -21.23 -6.44
C GLN A 12 13.95 -21.65 -7.48
N ILE A 13 13.51 -22.04 -8.68
CA ILE A 13 14.43 -22.40 -9.77
C ILE A 13 15.19 -21.17 -10.24
N VAL A 14 14.50 -20.05 -10.48
CA VAL A 14 15.14 -18.81 -10.94
C VAL A 14 16.18 -18.35 -9.93
N ASN A 15 15.83 -18.23 -8.65
CA ASN A 15 16.73 -17.76 -7.59
C ASN A 15 17.94 -18.68 -7.35
N ARG A 16 17.85 -19.95 -7.76
CA ARG A 16 19.00 -20.87 -7.72
C ARG A 16 20.07 -20.53 -8.78
N TYR A 17 19.64 -20.04 -9.94
CA TYR A 17 20.51 -19.80 -11.09
C TYR A 17 20.83 -18.33 -11.34
N ILE A 18 19.94 -17.44 -10.91
CA ILE A 18 20.08 -15.98 -11.04
C ILE A 18 19.86 -15.40 -9.65
N LYS A 19 20.93 -14.94 -9.02
CA LYS A 19 20.86 -14.31 -7.71
C LYS A 19 20.47 -12.85 -7.83
N ASP A 20 19.81 -12.31 -6.81
CA ASP A 20 19.30 -10.94 -6.83
C ASP A 20 20.41 -9.89 -7.00
N ASP A 21 21.62 -10.17 -6.56
CA ASP A 21 22.80 -9.31 -6.70
C ASP A 21 23.51 -9.43 -8.07
N GLU A 22 23.07 -10.34 -8.96
CA GLU A 22 23.67 -10.58 -10.28
C GLU A 22 22.93 -9.82 -11.41
N TYR A 23 21.76 -9.20 -11.16
CA TYR A 23 21.03 -8.44 -12.18
C TYR A 23 20.35 -7.22 -11.59
N GLY A 24 20.11 -6.22 -12.44
CA GLY A 24 19.30 -5.05 -12.11
C GLY A 24 18.15 -4.89 -13.10
N TYR A 25 17.03 -4.35 -12.64
CA TYR A 25 15.89 -4.01 -13.49
C TYR A 25 15.22 -2.74 -13.01
N THR A 26 14.46 -2.11 -13.90
CA THR A 26 13.64 -0.96 -13.58
C THR A 26 12.28 -1.12 -14.25
N ILE A 27 11.22 -0.82 -13.52
CA ILE A 27 9.85 -0.83 -14.00
C ILE A 27 9.36 0.60 -14.12
N ILE A 28 8.90 0.99 -15.32
CA ILE A 28 8.40 2.33 -15.59
C ILE A 28 6.92 2.24 -15.99
N ALA A 29 6.07 3.00 -15.32
CA ALA A 29 4.65 3.05 -15.62
C ALA A 29 4.32 4.11 -16.66
N TYR A 30 3.71 3.71 -17.77
CA TYR A 30 3.10 4.57 -18.77
C TYR A 30 1.69 4.11 -19.13
N PRO A 31 0.75 5.02 -19.33
CA PRO A 31 -0.60 4.66 -19.75
C PRO A 31 -0.62 4.32 -21.25
N MET A 32 -1.61 3.54 -21.64
CA MET A 32 -1.93 3.31 -23.04
C MET A 32 -2.80 4.45 -23.61
N PRO A 33 -2.80 4.68 -24.93
CA PRO A 33 -3.62 5.74 -25.56
C PRO A 33 -5.11 5.67 -25.24
N GLU A 34 -5.61 4.48 -24.94
CA GLU A 34 -7.00 4.21 -24.62
C GLU A 34 -7.44 4.75 -23.26
N ILE A 35 -6.50 5.24 -22.44
CA ILE A 35 -6.81 5.77 -21.10
C ILE A 35 -7.83 6.92 -21.15
N ASP A 36 -7.70 7.83 -22.11
CA ASP A 36 -8.59 8.99 -22.26
C ASP A 36 -8.33 9.68 -23.61
N PRO A 37 -9.32 10.32 -24.26
CA PRO A 37 -9.12 11.12 -25.48
C PRO A 37 -8.09 12.24 -25.35
N ARG A 38 -7.77 12.67 -24.13
CA ARG A 38 -6.73 13.66 -23.82
C ARG A 38 -5.34 13.05 -23.62
N TYR A 39 -5.09 11.85 -24.16
CA TYR A 39 -3.88 11.05 -23.94
C TYR A 39 -2.57 11.85 -24.02
N GLU A 40 -2.39 12.67 -25.05
CA GLU A 40 -1.15 13.45 -25.21
C GLU A 40 -0.86 14.35 -24.01
N LYS A 41 -1.91 15.00 -23.47
CA LYS A 41 -1.76 15.85 -22.28
C LYS A 41 -1.47 15.02 -21.03
N ILE A 42 -2.17 13.90 -20.88
CA ILE A 42 -1.98 12.97 -19.76
C ILE A 42 -0.58 12.39 -19.80
N PHE A 43 -0.11 11.95 -20.98
CA PHE A 43 1.24 11.43 -21.17
C PHE A 43 2.32 12.45 -20.76
N CYS A 44 2.17 13.71 -21.17
CA CYS A 44 3.08 14.78 -20.74
C CYS A 44 3.10 14.99 -19.22
N GLU A 45 1.96 14.90 -18.55
CA GLU A 45 1.90 14.98 -17.08
C GLU A 45 2.52 13.74 -16.42
N ILE A 46 2.33 12.55 -16.99
CA ILE A 46 2.96 11.32 -16.47
C ILE A 46 4.48 11.36 -16.66
N VAL A 47 4.99 11.90 -17.75
CA VAL A 47 6.44 12.14 -17.89
C VAL A 47 6.96 13.02 -16.76
N LYS A 48 6.23 14.09 -16.38
CA LYS A 48 6.63 14.94 -15.24
C LYS A 48 6.63 14.16 -13.92
N ILE A 49 5.63 13.32 -13.69
CA ILE A 49 5.54 12.48 -12.49
C ILE A 49 6.69 11.47 -12.44
N ASN A 50 7.06 10.90 -13.59
CA ASN A 50 8.15 9.92 -13.70
C ASN A 50 9.54 10.57 -13.60
N THR A 51 9.63 11.89 -13.72
CA THR A 51 10.89 12.67 -13.70
C THR A 51 10.92 13.69 -12.56
N LEU A 52 10.26 13.40 -11.45
CA LEU A 52 10.35 14.23 -10.26
C LEU A 52 11.78 14.28 -9.71
N ASP A 53 12.10 15.37 -9.02
CA ASP A 53 13.37 15.55 -8.34
C ASP A 53 13.57 14.50 -7.24
N TYR A 54 14.32 13.44 -7.56
CA TYR A 54 14.50 12.31 -6.67
C TYR A 54 15.26 12.68 -5.38
N GLU A 55 16.24 13.59 -5.45
CA GLU A 55 16.99 14.03 -4.27
C GLU A 55 16.09 14.79 -3.29
N LYS A 56 15.18 15.60 -3.84
CA LYS A 56 14.17 16.29 -3.05
C LYS A 56 13.24 15.28 -2.34
N TYR A 57 12.68 14.31 -3.09
CA TYR A 57 11.79 13.30 -2.52
C TYR A 57 12.52 12.40 -1.53
N GLN A 58 13.76 12.01 -1.82
CA GLN A 58 14.59 11.26 -0.89
C GLN A 58 14.69 11.96 0.48
N ARG A 59 14.96 13.28 0.49
CA ARG A 59 15.03 14.07 1.73
C ARG A 59 13.69 14.15 2.46
N ILE A 60 12.60 14.40 1.71
CA ILE A 60 11.25 14.49 2.29
C ILE A 60 10.84 13.14 2.90
N GLN A 61 11.03 12.06 2.17
CA GLN A 61 10.71 10.69 2.62
C GLN A 61 11.58 10.29 3.81
N GLN A 62 12.85 10.72 3.85
CA GLN A 62 13.72 10.44 4.98
C GLN A 62 13.18 11.05 6.28
N HIS A 63 12.59 12.25 6.27
CA HIS A 63 11.95 12.82 7.47
C HIS A 63 10.80 11.94 7.96
N ILE A 64 10.05 11.33 7.06
CA ILE A 64 8.96 10.41 7.41
C ILE A 64 9.54 9.13 8.02
N ILE A 65 10.56 8.55 7.40
CA ILE A 65 11.24 7.34 7.89
C ILE A 65 11.85 7.59 9.28
N ASP A 66 12.55 8.69 9.47
CA ASP A 66 13.18 9.03 10.76
C ASP A 66 12.15 9.13 11.91
N ALA A 67 10.94 9.61 11.61
CA ALA A 67 9.84 9.64 12.58
C ALA A 67 9.25 8.25 12.84
N LEU A 68 9.09 7.44 11.78
CA LEU A 68 8.55 6.08 11.88
C LEU A 68 9.51 5.12 12.58
N ASP A 69 10.81 5.26 12.38
CA ASP A 69 11.85 4.45 13.04
C ASP A 69 11.92 4.66 14.57
N GLN A 70 11.30 5.72 15.11
CA GLN A 70 11.15 5.93 16.55
C GLN A 70 9.92 5.21 17.13
N ALA A 71 9.03 4.69 16.28
CA ALA A 71 7.75 4.14 16.69
C ALA A 71 7.79 2.62 16.88
N GLY A 72 6.99 2.12 17.81
CA GLY A 72 6.67 0.70 17.92
C GLY A 72 5.46 0.30 17.06
N HIS A 73 4.60 1.28 16.72
CA HIS A 73 3.47 1.05 15.82
C HIS A 73 2.97 2.37 15.19
N VAL A 74 2.18 2.21 14.13
CA VAL A 74 1.53 3.32 13.42
C VAL A 74 0.02 3.18 13.56
N ILE A 75 -0.67 4.30 13.78
CA ILE A 75 -2.14 4.38 13.77
C ILE A 75 -2.57 5.17 12.55
N ILE A 76 -3.46 4.59 11.76
CA ILE A 76 -4.03 5.18 10.56
C ILE A 76 -5.54 5.30 10.75
N THR A 77 -6.09 6.49 10.55
CA THR A 77 -7.55 6.73 10.65
C THR A 77 -8.07 7.36 9.39
N GLY A 78 -9.31 7.02 9.05
CA GLY A 78 -10.08 7.71 8.03
C GLY A 78 -10.68 9.01 8.54
N ARG A 79 -11.27 9.79 7.65
CA ARG A 79 -12.06 10.99 7.97
C ARG A 79 -13.44 10.94 7.33
N ASP A 80 -14.34 11.79 7.81
CA ASP A 80 -15.72 11.86 7.36
C ASP A 80 -16.39 10.47 7.45
N ASP A 81 -16.89 9.97 6.33
CA ASP A 81 -17.52 8.65 6.24
C ASP A 81 -16.54 7.49 6.06
N ASN A 82 -15.24 7.74 6.03
CA ASN A 82 -14.23 6.68 5.96
C ASN A 82 -13.95 6.17 7.39
N GLU A 83 -14.26 4.91 7.63
CA GLU A 83 -14.17 4.28 8.95
C GLU A 83 -12.84 3.57 9.20
N THR A 84 -11.82 3.83 8.37
CA THR A 84 -10.49 3.23 8.59
C THR A 84 -10.01 3.53 10.00
N CYS A 85 -9.60 2.48 10.69
CA CYS A 85 -8.92 2.54 11.97
C CYS A 85 -7.99 1.33 12.05
N MET A 86 -6.74 1.52 11.64
CA MET A 86 -5.71 0.48 11.58
C MET A 86 -4.59 0.79 12.54
N LYS A 87 -4.13 -0.24 13.24
CA LYS A 87 -2.90 -0.26 14.02
C LYS A 87 -1.92 -1.21 13.32
N VAL A 88 -0.76 -0.71 12.93
CA VAL A 88 0.28 -1.46 12.24
C VAL A 88 1.50 -1.54 13.14
N MET A 89 1.89 -2.76 13.53
CA MET A 89 3.06 -3.00 14.36
C MET A 89 4.34 -2.97 13.52
N LEU A 90 5.39 -2.38 14.06
CA LEU A 90 6.70 -2.25 13.42
C LEU A 90 7.72 -3.20 14.07
N HIS A 91 8.76 -3.55 13.33
CA HIS A 91 9.86 -4.33 13.87
C HIS A 91 10.68 -3.48 14.88
N PRO A 92 11.13 -4.07 15.97
CA PRO A 92 12.03 -3.38 16.89
C PRO A 92 13.39 -3.16 16.23
N LEU A 93 13.86 -1.91 16.19
CA LEU A 93 15.21 -1.57 15.73
C LEU A 93 16.21 -1.70 16.88
N HIS A 94 17.27 -2.47 16.68
CA HIS A 94 18.32 -2.65 17.67
C HIS A 94 19.37 -1.55 17.59
N ASP A 95 19.71 -1.12 16.40
CA ASP A 95 20.65 -0.03 16.13
C ASP A 95 20.12 0.94 15.08
N ARG A 96 19.38 1.96 15.52
CA ARG A 96 18.78 3.00 14.66
C ARG A 96 19.79 3.82 13.85
N SER A 97 21.08 3.69 14.14
CA SER A 97 22.12 4.32 13.32
C SER A 97 22.48 3.50 12.08
N ARG A 98 22.09 2.23 12.04
CA ARG A 98 22.44 1.27 10.98
C ARG A 98 21.23 0.55 10.38
N GLU A 99 20.09 0.59 11.07
CA GLU A 99 18.88 -0.14 10.73
C GLU A 99 17.71 0.82 10.51
N THR A 100 16.81 0.43 9.62
CA THR A 100 15.54 1.11 9.38
C THR A 100 14.44 0.09 9.09
N ASN A 101 13.18 0.47 9.39
CA ASN A 101 12.01 -0.34 9.07
C ASN A 101 11.43 -0.04 7.68
N PHE A 102 11.71 1.13 7.13
CA PHE A 102 11.05 1.58 5.91
C PHE A 102 12.04 1.76 4.77
N GLU A 103 11.65 1.32 3.58
CA GLU A 103 12.35 1.66 2.36
C GLU A 103 12.00 3.07 1.91
N ASN A 104 13.02 3.80 1.47
CA ASN A 104 12.90 5.11 0.84
C ASN A 104 12.85 4.94 -0.68
N CYS A 105 11.66 4.75 -1.25
CA CYS A 105 11.48 4.45 -2.67
C CYS A 105 11.72 5.69 -3.55
N VAL A 106 12.89 5.73 -4.20
CA VAL A 106 13.41 6.90 -4.94
C VAL A 106 13.70 6.64 -6.42
N SER A 107 12.96 5.80 -7.10
CA SER A 107 13.12 5.49 -8.54
C SER A 107 14.38 4.69 -8.88
N ASP A 108 14.82 3.84 -8.01
CA ASP A 108 15.89 2.87 -8.27
C ASP A 108 15.34 1.63 -8.99
N VAL A 109 14.20 1.10 -8.55
CA VAL A 109 13.49 -0.02 -9.18
C VAL A 109 12.19 0.46 -9.83
N ASN A 110 11.33 1.15 -9.10
CA ASN A 110 10.00 1.57 -9.53
C ASN A 110 9.96 3.04 -9.93
N ILE A 111 9.50 3.35 -11.14
CA ILE A 111 9.24 4.70 -11.65
C ILE A 111 7.74 4.84 -11.93
N PRO A 112 7.06 5.83 -11.32
CA PRO A 112 7.58 6.96 -10.52
C PRO A 112 8.03 6.59 -9.11
N LEU A 113 8.84 7.48 -8.53
CA LEU A 113 9.16 7.49 -7.11
C LEU A 113 7.94 7.89 -6.27
N GLY A 114 8.04 7.75 -4.97
CA GLY A 114 7.16 8.46 -4.06
C GLY A 114 6.40 7.61 -3.09
N GLU A 115 7.12 6.84 -2.28
CA GLU A 115 6.57 6.17 -1.10
C GLU A 115 7.66 5.83 -0.08
N VAL A 116 7.22 5.59 1.13
CA VAL A 116 7.97 4.86 2.15
C VAL A 116 7.15 3.65 2.56
N PHE A 117 7.73 2.46 2.53
CA PHE A 117 7.00 1.21 2.78
C PHE A 117 7.75 0.25 3.69
N THR A 118 7.02 -0.69 4.27
CA THR A 118 7.54 -1.69 5.21
C THR A 118 6.75 -2.99 5.13
N SER A 119 7.39 -4.11 5.41
CA SER A 119 6.68 -5.35 5.76
C SER A 119 6.39 -5.32 7.26
N PRO A 120 5.13 -5.22 7.69
CA PRO A 120 4.80 -5.04 9.11
C PRO A 120 4.97 -6.33 9.92
N VAL A 121 5.17 -6.20 11.23
CA VAL A 121 4.93 -7.29 12.17
C VAL A 121 3.45 -7.61 12.19
N LEU A 122 3.08 -8.87 12.00
CA LEU A 122 1.68 -9.28 11.92
C LEU A 122 1.02 -9.33 13.29
N THR A 123 1.71 -9.90 14.27
CA THR A 123 1.20 -10.00 15.64
C THR A 123 0.90 -8.63 16.24
N GLY A 124 -0.36 -8.39 16.60
CA GLY A 124 -0.84 -7.12 17.13
C GLY A 124 -1.19 -6.07 16.06
N THR A 125 -0.95 -6.35 14.77
CA THR A 125 -1.46 -5.54 13.66
C THR A 125 -2.92 -5.86 13.43
N GLU A 126 -3.81 -4.89 13.66
CA GLU A 126 -5.25 -5.11 13.63
C GLU A 126 -6.03 -3.85 13.28
N GLY A 127 -7.30 -4.02 12.92
CA GLY A 127 -8.21 -2.93 12.68
C GLY A 127 -9.12 -3.12 11.48
N LEU A 128 -9.70 -2.04 11.03
CA LEU A 128 -10.56 -1.95 9.86
C LEU A 128 -9.92 -1.05 8.82
N LEU A 129 -9.68 -1.58 7.62
CA LEU A 129 -9.44 -0.81 6.42
C LEU A 129 -10.77 -0.61 5.71
N HIS A 130 -11.16 0.64 5.49
CA HIS A 130 -12.34 1.03 4.75
C HIS A 130 -11.98 2.05 3.69
N VAL A 131 -12.34 1.79 2.43
CA VAL A 131 -12.17 2.74 1.32
C VAL A 131 -13.49 2.86 0.58
N ARG A 132 -14.00 4.09 0.45
CA ARG A 132 -15.32 4.33 -0.16
C ARG A 132 -15.33 4.05 -1.66
N ASN A 133 -14.22 4.34 -2.33
CA ASN A 133 -14.08 4.10 -3.75
C ASN A 133 -12.61 3.86 -4.10
N VAL A 134 -12.29 2.66 -4.53
CA VAL A 134 -10.94 2.27 -4.92
C VAL A 134 -10.98 1.34 -6.12
N TYR A 135 -9.94 1.40 -6.94
CA TYR A 135 -9.73 0.50 -8.06
C TYR A 135 -8.62 -0.49 -7.72
N VAL A 136 -8.87 -1.75 -8.00
CA VAL A 136 -7.89 -2.83 -7.90
C VAL A 136 -7.88 -3.55 -9.24
N GLY A 137 -6.82 -3.35 -10.02
CA GLY A 137 -6.81 -3.71 -11.42
C GLY A 137 -7.96 -2.99 -12.18
N ASP A 138 -8.70 -3.73 -12.98
CA ASP A 138 -9.83 -3.20 -13.77
C ASP A 138 -11.15 -3.11 -12.97
N TYR A 139 -11.13 -3.43 -11.66
CA TYR A 139 -12.34 -3.50 -10.85
C TYR A 139 -12.47 -2.31 -9.91
N GLN A 140 -13.59 -1.62 -10.01
CA GLN A 140 -13.99 -0.62 -9.01
C GLN A 140 -14.63 -1.29 -7.81
N PHE A 141 -14.15 -0.95 -6.61
CA PHE A 141 -14.76 -1.35 -5.35
C PHE A 141 -15.41 -0.13 -4.69
N LYS A 142 -16.68 -0.26 -4.33
CA LYS A 142 -17.42 0.72 -3.53
C LYS A 142 -17.53 0.21 -2.10
N ASN A 143 -17.27 1.09 -1.13
CA ASN A 143 -17.33 0.74 0.29
C ASN A 143 -16.58 -0.57 0.62
N LEU A 144 -15.35 -0.68 0.11
CA LEU A 144 -14.49 -1.82 0.41
C LEU A 144 -14.14 -1.82 1.90
N ARG A 145 -14.38 -2.93 2.56
CA ARG A 145 -14.09 -3.12 3.99
C ARG A 145 -13.29 -4.39 4.17
N MET A 146 -12.18 -4.30 4.90
CA MET A 146 -11.36 -5.46 5.26
C MET A 146 -10.94 -5.33 6.72
N ARG A 147 -11.27 -6.34 7.51
CA ARG A 147 -10.90 -6.40 8.94
C ARG A 147 -9.67 -7.27 9.11
N PHE A 148 -8.74 -6.76 9.88
CA PHE A 148 -7.49 -7.45 10.19
C PHE A 148 -7.44 -7.81 11.69
N LYS A 149 -6.88 -8.97 11.97
CA LYS A 149 -6.50 -9.41 13.32
C LYS A 149 -5.19 -10.17 13.24
N ASP A 150 -4.22 -9.76 14.04
CA ASP A 150 -2.84 -10.27 13.98
C ASP A 150 -2.34 -10.35 12.53
N GLY A 151 -2.49 -9.23 11.80
CA GLY A 151 -2.08 -9.05 10.42
C GLY A 151 -2.79 -9.93 9.38
N ARG A 152 -3.82 -10.70 9.76
CA ARG A 152 -4.57 -11.56 8.84
C ARG A 152 -5.93 -10.95 8.52
N VAL A 153 -6.31 -11.02 7.26
CA VAL A 153 -7.68 -10.68 6.84
C VAL A 153 -8.64 -11.70 7.41
N THR A 154 -9.58 -11.23 8.24
CA THR A 154 -10.60 -12.09 8.91
C THR A 154 -11.98 -11.88 8.33
N GLU A 155 -12.29 -10.66 7.86
CA GLU A 155 -13.58 -10.32 7.26
C GLU A 155 -13.35 -9.38 6.09
N PHE A 156 -14.15 -9.51 5.05
CA PHE A 156 -14.12 -8.60 3.90
C PHE A 156 -15.49 -8.49 3.24
N SER A 157 -15.77 -7.30 2.69
CA SER A 157 -17.00 -7.02 1.94
C SER A 157 -16.81 -5.79 1.03
N CYS A 158 -17.71 -5.61 0.08
CA CYS A 158 -17.86 -4.35 -0.65
C CYS A 158 -19.33 -4.07 -0.96
N GLY A 159 -19.66 -2.80 -1.21
CA GLY A 159 -21.00 -2.31 -1.51
C GLY A 159 -21.35 -2.25 -3.00
N ASN A 160 -20.62 -2.96 -3.86
CA ASN A 160 -20.79 -2.87 -5.33
C ASN A 160 -22.18 -3.27 -5.83
N PHE A 161 -22.86 -4.12 -5.11
CA PHE A 161 -24.16 -4.68 -5.48
C PHE A 161 -25.32 -4.10 -4.66
N GLU A 162 -25.02 -3.23 -3.70
CA GLU A 162 -26.04 -2.53 -2.93
C GLU A 162 -26.84 -1.61 -3.88
N LYS A 163 -28.16 -1.70 -3.84
CA LYS A 163 -29.01 -0.80 -4.60
C LYS A 163 -28.86 0.60 -4.05
N ASP A 164 -28.56 1.56 -4.92
CA ASP A 164 -28.60 2.97 -4.56
C ASP A 164 -29.98 3.26 -3.97
N GLY A 165 -30.06 3.39 -2.66
CA GLY A 165 -31.26 3.87 -1.99
C GLY A 165 -31.63 5.20 -2.62
N ALA A 166 -32.85 5.35 -3.11
CA ALA A 166 -33.35 6.56 -3.71
C ALA A 166 -32.89 7.75 -2.86
N ALA A 167 -32.22 8.71 -3.49
CA ALA A 167 -31.81 9.96 -2.87
C ALA A 167 -33.08 10.69 -2.38
N GLY A 168 -33.43 10.50 -1.14
CA GLY A 168 -34.59 11.09 -0.53
C GLY A 168 -34.56 10.83 0.97
N ASP A 169 -34.27 11.89 1.71
CA ASP A 169 -34.46 11.95 3.14
C ASP A 169 -33.52 11.08 4.02
N GLY A 170 -32.68 11.77 4.76
CA GLY A 170 -31.65 11.34 5.70
C GLY A 170 -31.97 10.27 6.75
N SER A 171 -32.75 9.26 6.43
CA SER A 171 -33.08 8.12 7.27
C SER A 171 -32.54 6.83 6.73
N ALA A 172 -31.64 6.20 7.48
CA ALA A 172 -31.16 4.82 7.44
C ALA A 172 -30.71 4.30 6.03
N ARG A 173 -29.40 4.10 5.87
CA ARG A 173 -28.85 3.18 4.86
C ARG A 173 -29.60 1.86 5.01
N GLY A 174 -30.36 1.45 3.97
CA GLY A 174 -30.98 0.15 3.95
C GLY A 174 -29.89 -0.92 4.10
N GLU A 175 -30.08 -1.89 4.98
CA GLU A 175 -29.19 -3.05 5.07
C GLU A 175 -29.20 -3.76 3.70
N ALA A 176 -27.98 -4.05 3.17
CA ALA A 176 -27.84 -4.83 1.95
C ALA A 176 -28.59 -6.17 2.11
N SER A 177 -29.27 -6.61 1.06
CA SER A 177 -29.87 -7.95 1.09
C SER A 177 -28.79 -9.00 1.27
N GLN A 178 -29.12 -10.17 1.82
CA GLN A 178 -28.16 -11.28 1.99
C GLN A 178 -27.47 -11.65 0.68
N ASP A 179 -28.20 -11.60 -0.43
CA ASP A 179 -27.67 -11.89 -1.78
C ASP A 179 -26.67 -10.82 -2.25
N GLU A 180 -26.97 -9.53 -2.05
CA GLU A 180 -26.06 -8.43 -2.41
C GLU A 180 -24.76 -8.50 -1.60
N ALA A 181 -24.86 -8.74 -0.30
CA ALA A 181 -23.70 -8.91 0.57
C ALA A 181 -22.86 -10.14 0.18
N ALA A 182 -23.50 -11.24 -0.24
CA ALA A 182 -22.81 -12.44 -0.72
C ALA A 182 -22.07 -12.19 -2.03
N GLN A 183 -22.66 -11.44 -2.97
CA GLN A 183 -22.03 -11.05 -4.23
C GLN A 183 -20.83 -10.12 -3.98
N GLY A 184 -20.97 -9.15 -3.07
CA GLY A 184 -19.87 -8.27 -2.67
C GLY A 184 -18.68 -9.06 -2.10
N ARG A 185 -18.93 -9.99 -1.18
CA ARG A 185 -17.87 -10.88 -0.64
C ARG A 185 -17.23 -11.74 -1.73
N ALA A 186 -18.02 -12.29 -2.65
CA ALA A 186 -17.50 -13.11 -3.75
C ALA A 186 -16.56 -12.31 -4.66
N LEU A 187 -16.90 -11.05 -4.96
CA LEU A 187 -16.05 -10.15 -5.77
C LEU A 187 -14.72 -9.88 -5.06
N VAL A 188 -14.74 -9.49 -3.78
CA VAL A 188 -13.52 -9.27 -3.00
C VAL A 188 -12.67 -10.54 -2.93
N LYS A 189 -13.32 -11.69 -2.68
CA LYS A 189 -12.60 -12.98 -2.63
C LYS A 189 -11.93 -13.33 -3.93
N GLN A 190 -12.57 -13.06 -5.05
CA GLN A 190 -12.01 -13.36 -6.37
C GLN A 190 -10.86 -12.41 -6.74
N VAL A 191 -11.06 -11.10 -6.58
CA VAL A 191 -10.16 -10.08 -7.12
C VAL A 191 -9.03 -9.74 -6.15
N ILE A 192 -9.35 -9.46 -4.88
CA ILE A 192 -8.37 -9.02 -3.88
C ILE A 192 -7.73 -10.21 -3.17
N MET A 193 -8.56 -11.18 -2.75
CA MET A 193 -8.09 -12.35 -2.01
C MET A 193 -7.56 -13.48 -2.91
N HIS A 194 -7.59 -13.33 -4.23
CA HIS A 194 -7.16 -14.34 -5.21
C HIS A 194 -7.68 -15.76 -4.91
N ASN A 195 -8.91 -15.85 -4.38
CA ASN A 195 -9.59 -17.05 -3.89
C ASN A 195 -8.94 -17.73 -2.67
N HIS A 196 -8.00 -17.09 -2.00
CA HIS A 196 -7.49 -17.56 -0.71
C HIS A 196 -8.54 -17.33 0.39
N GLU A 197 -8.57 -18.21 1.38
CA GLU A 197 -9.49 -18.08 2.52
C GLU A 197 -9.09 -16.94 3.45
N TRP A 198 -7.79 -16.65 3.51
CA TRP A 198 -7.20 -15.53 4.22
C TRP A 198 -5.89 -15.11 3.54
N LEU A 199 -5.47 -13.89 3.76
CA LEU A 199 -4.17 -13.37 3.35
C LEU A 199 -3.55 -12.59 4.52
N PRO A 200 -2.22 -12.58 4.63
CA PRO A 200 -1.53 -11.67 5.55
C PRO A 200 -1.53 -10.24 5.00
N LEU A 201 -1.27 -9.29 5.86
CA LEU A 201 -0.84 -7.96 5.48
C LEU A 201 0.63 -8.04 5.05
N GLY A 202 0.89 -7.90 3.77
CA GLY A 202 2.25 -7.97 3.20
C GLY A 202 3.00 -6.66 3.30
N GLU A 203 2.25 -5.54 3.23
CA GLU A 203 2.85 -4.20 3.20
C GLU A 203 1.97 -3.16 3.87
N PHE A 204 2.63 -2.18 4.47
CA PHE A 204 2.08 -0.87 4.78
C PHE A 204 2.98 0.21 4.18
N ALA A 205 2.39 1.15 3.45
CA ALA A 205 3.12 2.23 2.81
C ALA A 205 2.44 3.59 2.99
N ILE A 206 3.24 4.65 2.85
CA ILE A 206 2.76 6.04 2.76
C ILE A 206 3.21 6.57 1.39
N GLY A 207 2.29 6.58 0.42
CA GLY A 207 2.52 7.21 -0.88
C GLY A 207 2.73 8.71 -0.71
N THR A 208 3.76 9.25 -1.33
CA THR A 208 4.15 10.66 -1.25
C THR A 208 4.05 11.39 -2.58
N ASN A 209 3.70 10.69 -3.67
CA ASN A 209 3.54 11.29 -4.99
C ASN A 209 2.21 12.05 -5.10
N THR A 210 2.09 13.12 -4.35
CA THR A 210 0.89 13.99 -4.34
C THR A 210 0.65 14.67 -5.69
N ALA A 211 1.69 14.83 -6.52
CA ALA A 211 1.55 15.33 -7.89
C ALA A 211 0.77 14.34 -8.77
N ALA A 212 1.04 13.03 -8.63
CA ALA A 212 0.26 11.99 -9.30
C ALA A 212 -1.20 12.01 -8.86
N TYR A 213 -1.46 12.14 -7.56
CA TYR A 213 -2.82 12.27 -7.02
C TYR A 213 -3.57 13.48 -7.60
N ALA A 214 -2.92 14.65 -7.64
CA ALA A 214 -3.51 15.87 -8.22
C ALA A 214 -3.81 15.71 -9.71
N MET A 215 -2.89 15.10 -10.46
CA MET A 215 -3.05 14.81 -11.88
C MET A 215 -4.21 13.83 -12.12
N ALA A 216 -4.29 12.75 -11.36
CA ALA A 216 -5.36 11.76 -11.45
C ALA A 216 -6.73 12.41 -11.26
N ARG A 217 -6.87 13.30 -10.27
CA ARG A 217 -8.09 14.08 -10.03
C ARG A 217 -8.40 15.07 -11.14
N LYS A 218 -7.41 15.82 -11.61
CA LYS A 218 -7.54 16.82 -12.68
C LYS A 218 -8.11 16.22 -13.96
N PHE A 219 -7.71 14.99 -14.29
CA PHE A 219 -8.15 14.31 -15.48
C PHE A 219 -9.28 13.31 -15.25
N GLY A 220 -9.61 12.99 -14.00
CA GLY A 220 -10.63 11.98 -13.66
C GLY A 220 -10.25 10.58 -14.11
N ILE A 221 -8.98 10.20 -13.98
CA ILE A 221 -8.40 8.95 -14.50
C ILE A 221 -7.77 8.06 -13.42
N GLY A 222 -8.06 8.33 -12.15
CA GLY A 222 -7.48 7.55 -11.04
C GLY A 222 -7.74 6.05 -11.14
N ASP A 223 -8.86 5.68 -11.77
CA ASP A 223 -9.30 4.31 -12.02
C ASP A 223 -8.60 3.62 -13.20
N LYS A 224 -7.84 4.37 -13.97
CA LYS A 224 -7.22 3.89 -15.23
C LYS A 224 -5.71 3.94 -15.22
N LEU A 225 -5.15 4.46 -14.13
CA LEU A 225 -3.70 4.57 -13.99
C LEU A 225 -3.06 3.21 -13.72
N PRO A 226 -1.87 2.95 -14.26
CA PRO A 226 -1.07 1.80 -13.85
C PRO A 226 -0.88 1.74 -12.34
N ILE A 227 -0.85 0.53 -11.77
CA ILE A 227 -0.74 0.32 -10.33
C ILE A 227 0.47 1.03 -9.73
N LEU A 228 1.63 1.01 -10.37
CA LEU A 228 2.84 1.70 -9.93
C LEU A 228 2.67 3.23 -9.73
N ILE A 229 1.69 3.84 -10.37
CA ILE A 229 1.33 5.25 -10.13
C ILE A 229 0.26 5.33 -9.06
N ALA A 230 -0.74 4.45 -9.12
CA ALA A 230 -1.91 4.49 -8.25
C ALA A 230 -1.55 4.26 -6.78
N GLU A 231 -0.68 3.30 -6.48
CA GLU A 231 -0.19 3.00 -5.13
C GLU A 231 0.48 4.21 -4.46
N LYS A 232 1.23 5.01 -5.22
CA LYS A 232 1.98 6.16 -4.71
C LYS A 232 1.13 7.41 -4.47
N MET A 233 -0.18 7.37 -4.82
CA MET A 233 -1.11 8.49 -4.68
C MET A 233 -1.76 8.61 -3.29
N GLY A 234 -1.34 7.82 -2.32
CA GLY A 234 -1.85 7.84 -0.96
C GLY A 234 -1.29 6.71 -0.11
N PRO A 235 -1.57 6.68 1.19
CA PRO A 235 -1.22 5.53 2.00
C PRO A 235 -1.97 4.30 1.51
N HIS A 236 -1.28 3.16 1.50
CA HIS A 236 -1.86 1.91 1.05
C HIS A 236 -1.45 0.72 1.91
N PHE A 237 -2.22 -0.35 1.76
CA PHE A 237 -2.02 -1.62 2.43
C PHE A 237 -2.05 -2.71 1.36
N ALA A 238 -1.03 -3.54 1.29
CA ALA A 238 -1.08 -4.70 0.43
C ALA A 238 -1.43 -5.97 1.20
N VAL A 239 -2.32 -6.78 0.63
CA VAL A 239 -2.61 -8.11 1.15
C VAL A 239 -1.96 -9.18 0.28
N GLY A 240 -1.35 -10.17 0.92
CA GLY A 240 -0.59 -11.22 0.27
C GLY A 240 0.86 -11.24 0.72
N ASP A 241 1.76 -11.49 -0.24
CA ASP A 241 3.19 -11.61 0.01
C ASP A 241 3.82 -10.23 0.33
N THR A 242 5.00 -10.22 0.96
CA THR A 242 5.78 -8.99 1.21
C THR A 242 6.34 -8.45 -0.10
N CYS A 243 6.74 -7.18 -0.12
CA CYS A 243 7.43 -6.56 -1.26
C CYS A 243 8.76 -7.26 -1.60
N TYR A 244 9.33 -7.96 -0.63
CA TYR A 244 10.62 -8.63 -0.76
C TYR A 244 10.49 -10.13 -1.04
N SER A 245 9.30 -10.61 -1.45
CA SER A 245 9.05 -12.03 -1.71
C SER A 245 10.10 -12.65 -2.62
N PHE A 246 10.73 -13.73 -2.14
CA PHE A 246 11.87 -14.44 -2.72
C PHE A 246 13.23 -13.69 -2.66
N ALA A 247 13.27 -12.44 -2.18
CA ALA A 247 14.49 -11.65 -2.00
C ALA A 247 14.75 -11.27 -0.51
N GLU A 248 13.96 -11.78 0.43
CA GLU A 248 14.03 -11.40 1.84
C GLU A 248 15.38 -11.66 2.50
N ASP A 249 16.13 -12.65 1.99
CA ASP A 249 17.45 -13.00 2.54
C ASP A 249 18.57 -12.12 1.97
N SER A 250 18.29 -11.30 0.94
CA SER A 250 19.24 -10.35 0.36
C SER A 250 19.24 -9.04 1.18
N PRO A 251 20.40 -8.58 1.68
CA PRO A 251 20.46 -7.30 2.38
C PRO A 251 20.07 -6.14 1.45
N MET A 252 19.17 -5.29 1.91
CA MET A 252 18.72 -4.09 1.21
C MET A 252 19.08 -2.86 2.03
N TYR A 253 19.47 -1.77 1.37
CA TYR A 253 19.93 -0.56 2.04
C TYR A 253 19.24 0.68 1.46
N ASN A 254 18.83 1.57 2.33
CA ASN A 254 18.38 2.90 1.93
C ASN A 254 19.53 3.79 1.43
N PRO A 255 19.24 4.87 0.70
CA PRO A 255 20.26 5.81 0.24
C PRO A 255 21.12 6.44 1.36
N ASP A 256 20.65 6.46 2.61
CA ASP A 256 21.40 6.88 3.80
C ASP A 256 22.37 5.80 4.33
N GLY A 257 22.39 4.63 3.73
CA GLY A 257 23.24 3.49 4.06
C GLY A 257 22.73 2.60 5.20
N LYS A 258 21.52 2.86 5.72
CA LYS A 258 20.92 1.97 6.74
C LYS A 258 20.32 0.73 6.06
N GLU A 259 20.50 -0.41 6.72
CA GLU A 259 19.89 -1.68 6.28
C GLU A 259 18.40 -1.68 6.60
N ILE A 260 17.59 -2.04 5.61
CA ILE A 260 16.15 -2.28 5.76
C ILE A 260 15.98 -3.66 6.38
N ILE A 261 15.57 -3.71 7.65
CA ILE A 261 15.40 -4.98 8.38
C ILE A 261 14.00 -5.57 8.23
N ALA A 262 13.00 -4.76 7.93
CA ALA A 262 11.60 -5.16 7.82
C ALA A 262 11.28 -5.75 6.43
N ARG A 263 12.04 -6.75 6.01
CA ARG A 263 11.83 -7.49 4.76
C ARG A 263 10.92 -8.69 4.94
N ASP A 264 10.80 -9.16 6.16
CA ASP A 264 10.03 -10.34 6.55
C ASP A 264 8.81 -9.97 7.41
N ASN A 265 7.84 -10.85 7.40
CA ASN A 265 6.83 -10.98 8.44
C ASN A 265 6.78 -12.42 8.94
N GLU A 266 5.94 -12.74 9.92
CA GLU A 266 5.86 -14.08 10.53
C GLU A 266 5.46 -15.17 9.52
N ILE A 267 4.81 -14.80 8.41
CA ILE A 267 4.40 -15.75 7.36
C ILE A 267 5.54 -15.98 6.37
N SER A 268 6.19 -14.92 5.86
CA SER A 268 7.31 -15.08 4.93
C SER A 268 8.47 -15.84 5.58
N LEU A 269 8.69 -15.70 6.89
CA LEU A 269 9.68 -16.45 7.65
C LEU A 269 9.47 -17.98 7.63
N LEU A 270 8.23 -18.44 7.38
CA LEU A 270 7.94 -19.88 7.27
C LEU A 270 8.67 -20.54 6.10
N ARG A 271 9.20 -19.75 5.12
CA ARG A 271 10.02 -20.29 4.02
C ARG A 271 11.24 -21.05 4.51
N LYS A 272 11.75 -20.70 5.69
CA LYS A 272 12.91 -21.37 6.31
C LYS A 272 12.61 -22.81 6.74
N GLU A 273 11.32 -23.14 6.92
CA GLU A 273 10.85 -24.47 7.26
C GLU A 273 10.14 -25.12 6.08
N ASP A 274 9.22 -24.41 5.45
CA ASP A 274 8.37 -24.91 4.37
C ASP A 274 7.96 -23.75 3.44
N MET A 275 8.59 -23.65 2.29
CA MET A 275 8.35 -22.62 1.28
C MET A 275 6.87 -22.53 0.86
N SER A 276 6.15 -23.66 0.86
CA SER A 276 4.74 -23.68 0.45
C SER A 276 3.79 -22.97 1.43
N LYS A 277 4.26 -22.66 2.64
CA LYS A 277 3.50 -21.94 3.67
C LYS A 277 3.77 -20.45 3.69
N ALA A 278 4.84 -20.01 3.07
CA ALA A 278 5.34 -18.65 3.13
C ALA A 278 4.71 -17.72 2.09
N TYR A 279 4.36 -18.25 0.91
CA TYR A 279 3.95 -17.43 -0.23
C TYR A 279 2.58 -17.79 -0.75
N PHE A 280 1.81 -16.75 -1.07
CA PHE A 280 0.47 -16.82 -1.66
C PHE A 280 0.48 -16.56 -3.16
N SER A 281 1.61 -16.08 -3.70
CA SER A 281 1.80 -15.65 -5.09
C SER A 281 0.79 -14.55 -5.48
N CYS A 282 0.54 -13.65 -4.57
CA CYS A 282 -0.24 -12.44 -4.80
C CYS A 282 0.22 -11.32 -3.87
N HIS A 283 0.13 -10.10 -4.37
CA HIS A 283 0.37 -8.85 -3.65
C HIS A 283 -0.63 -7.85 -4.23
N THR A 284 -1.54 -7.36 -3.41
CA THR A 284 -2.65 -6.52 -3.87
C THR A 284 -2.77 -5.27 -3.04
N ASP A 285 -2.44 -4.13 -3.65
CA ASP A 285 -2.45 -2.81 -3.02
C ASP A 285 -3.86 -2.23 -2.96
N ILE A 286 -4.18 -1.64 -1.82
CA ILE A 286 -5.44 -0.96 -1.56
C ILE A 286 -5.11 0.43 -1.03
N THR A 287 -5.23 1.44 -1.87
CA THR A 287 -4.86 2.82 -1.57
C THR A 287 -6.03 3.59 -0.94
N ILE A 288 -5.74 4.31 0.13
CA ILE A 288 -6.67 5.28 0.73
C ILE A 288 -6.38 6.64 0.08
N PRO A 289 -7.34 7.25 -0.64
CA PRO A 289 -7.16 8.58 -1.20
C PRO A 289 -6.94 9.63 -0.11
N TYR A 290 -6.11 10.64 -0.33
CA TYR A 290 -5.91 11.74 0.62
C TYR A 290 -7.22 12.45 1.02
N SER A 291 -8.23 12.45 0.13
CA SER A 291 -9.56 12.99 0.43
C SER A 291 -10.36 12.18 1.46
N GLU A 292 -10.00 10.93 1.71
CA GLU A 292 -10.64 10.03 2.67
C GLU A 292 -9.78 9.79 3.92
N LEU A 293 -8.51 10.20 3.86
CA LEU A 293 -7.54 10.00 4.92
C LEU A 293 -7.74 11.02 6.05
N GLY A 294 -7.83 10.54 7.27
CA GLY A 294 -7.75 11.33 8.50
C GLY A 294 -6.30 11.53 8.89
N ASP A 295 -5.83 10.78 9.86
CA ASP A 295 -4.53 10.94 10.48
C ASP A 295 -3.64 9.72 10.26
N ILE A 296 -2.32 9.95 10.14
CA ILE A 296 -1.29 8.94 10.32
C ILE A 296 -0.37 9.40 11.42
N LYS A 297 -0.25 8.62 12.47
CA LYS A 297 0.62 8.92 13.58
C LYS A 297 1.51 7.74 13.97
N ALA A 298 2.78 8.03 14.15
CA ALA A 298 3.76 7.14 14.72
C ALA A 298 3.64 7.18 16.26
N VAL A 299 3.63 6.02 16.92
CA VAL A 299 3.50 5.91 18.37
C VAL A 299 4.70 5.16 18.93
N GLY A 300 5.50 5.83 19.75
CA GLY A 300 6.66 5.26 20.42
C GLY A 300 6.27 4.25 21.50
N GLU A 301 7.23 3.45 21.95
CA GLU A 301 7.04 2.51 23.05
C GLU A 301 6.69 3.20 24.37
N ASP A 302 7.15 4.45 24.54
CA ASP A 302 6.82 5.33 25.67
C ASP A 302 5.44 5.99 25.57
N GLY A 303 4.71 5.74 24.48
CA GLY A 303 3.41 6.32 24.18
C GLY A 303 3.48 7.73 23.57
N GLN A 304 4.67 8.25 23.25
CA GLN A 304 4.79 9.53 22.53
C GLN A 304 4.22 9.39 21.12
N GLU A 305 3.38 10.35 20.72
CA GLU A 305 2.75 10.40 19.39
C GLU A 305 3.39 11.47 18.51
N VAL A 306 3.77 11.09 17.29
CA VAL A 306 4.26 12.01 16.26
C VAL A 306 3.30 11.91 15.06
N TYR A 307 2.66 13.02 14.72
CA TYR A 307 1.78 13.08 13.55
C TYR A 307 2.59 13.30 12.27
N ILE A 308 2.43 12.39 11.32
CA ILE A 308 3.00 12.48 9.97
C ILE A 308 2.00 13.19 9.08
N ILE A 309 0.75 12.73 9.11
CA ILE A 309 -0.39 13.29 8.40
C ILE A 309 -1.49 13.61 9.40
N ARG A 310 -2.17 14.76 9.22
CA ARG A 310 -3.38 15.12 9.98
C ARG A 310 -4.41 15.63 9.00
N GLN A 311 -5.62 15.06 9.06
CA GLN A 311 -6.73 15.40 8.18
C GLN A 311 -6.33 15.38 6.68
N GLY A 312 -5.59 14.35 6.26
CA GLY A 312 -5.13 14.18 4.89
C GLY A 312 -4.04 15.16 4.43
N ARG A 313 -3.36 15.85 5.36
CA ARG A 313 -2.27 16.80 5.08
C ARG A 313 -1.02 16.42 5.83
N PHE A 314 0.13 16.49 5.17
CA PHE A 314 1.43 16.28 5.79
C PHE A 314 1.71 17.43 6.78
N VAL A 315 2.00 17.08 8.02
CA VAL A 315 2.26 18.03 9.12
C VAL A 315 3.63 17.85 9.77
N LEU A 316 4.32 16.77 9.43
CA LEU A 316 5.67 16.53 9.92
C LEU A 316 6.62 17.60 9.38
N PRO A 317 7.51 18.20 10.19
CA PRO A 317 8.52 19.13 9.70
C PRO A 317 9.34 18.52 8.55
N GLY A 318 9.58 19.30 7.49
CA GLY A 318 10.30 18.83 6.30
C GLY A 318 9.43 18.19 5.21
N THR A 319 8.13 17.97 5.46
CA THR A 319 7.23 17.32 4.48
C THR A 319 6.19 18.28 3.85
N GLY A 320 6.20 19.55 4.24
CA GLY A 320 5.16 20.53 3.89
C GLY A 320 4.97 20.74 2.38
N GLU A 321 6.02 20.59 1.59
CA GLU A 321 5.97 20.74 0.13
C GLU A 321 5.04 19.71 -0.55
N LEU A 322 4.86 18.53 0.05
CA LEU A 322 3.91 17.53 -0.46
C LEU A 322 2.46 18.05 -0.48
N ASN A 323 2.13 19.05 0.33
CA ASN A 323 0.79 19.61 0.40
C ASN A 323 0.46 20.56 -0.76
N GLU A 324 1.45 21.05 -1.52
CA GLU A 324 1.22 21.98 -2.63
C GLU A 324 0.27 21.40 -3.69
N ALA A 325 0.46 20.13 -4.02
CA ALA A 325 -0.38 19.42 -4.96
C ALA A 325 -1.75 18.96 -4.38
N LEU A 326 -1.89 18.96 -3.07
CA LEU A 326 -3.13 18.58 -2.37
C LEU A 326 -4.10 19.77 -2.18
N SER A 327 -3.71 20.97 -2.62
CA SER A 327 -4.46 22.23 -2.44
C SER A 327 -5.72 22.30 -3.30
#